data_8e353917596ac7019f765aa621d4a8f3
#
_entry.id   8e353917596ac7019f765aa621d4a8f3
#
_cell.length_a   1.000
_cell.length_b   1.000
_cell.length_c   1.000
_cell.angle_alpha   90.00
_cell.angle_beta   90.00
_cell.angle_gamma   90.00
#
_symmetry.space_group_name_H-M   'P 1'
#
loop_
_entity.id
_entity.type
_entity.pdbx_description
1 polymer ?
#
loop_
_entity_poly.entity_id
_entity_poly.type
_entity_poly.pdbx_seq_one_letter_code
_entity_poly.pdbx_strand_id
1 'polypeptide(L)'
;MTSLNDYFSTRRYLGKYKIGDRVFGRWNQIPFIGSVGNDSIVSENSGPRITITLDLPIKFQGRLHHILIVEHKDVTPLKQF
;
A
#
# COMPACT_ATOMS: atom_id res chain seq x y z
N MET A 1 15.45 24.29 5.10
CA MET A 1 14.02 24.25 5.36
C MET A 1 13.37 23.10 4.62
N THR A 2 12.64 22.30 5.35
CA THR A 2 11.92 21.23 4.72
C THR A 2 10.68 21.80 4.03
N SER A 3 10.66 21.72 2.74
CA SER A 3 9.53 22.21 1.98
C SER A 3 8.45 21.14 1.89
N LEU A 4 7.28 21.54 1.44
CA LEU A 4 6.25 20.58 1.14
C LEU A 4 6.72 19.57 0.10
N ASN A 5 7.55 20.02 -0.84
CA ASN A 5 8.08 19.12 -1.85
C ASN A 5 8.92 18.02 -1.23
N ASP A 6 9.73 18.35 -0.23
CA ASP A 6 10.53 17.34 0.45
C ASP A 6 9.64 16.35 1.17
N TYR A 7 8.60 16.85 1.81
CA TYR A 7 7.67 16.00 2.50
C TYR A 7 6.97 15.04 1.54
N PHE A 8 6.49 15.57 0.44
CA PHE A 8 5.82 14.74 -0.56
C PHE A 8 6.77 13.78 -1.23
N SER A 9 8.01 14.21 -1.44
CA SER A 9 9.02 13.33 -2.00
C SER A 9 9.27 12.14 -1.08
N THR A 10 9.34 12.39 0.22
CA THR A 10 9.51 11.32 1.18
C THR A 10 8.35 10.34 1.13
N ARG A 11 7.14 10.85 1.02
CA ARG A 11 5.97 9.99 0.93
C ARG A 11 5.96 9.19 -0.36
N ARG A 12 6.32 9.83 -1.47
CA ARG A 12 6.41 9.12 -2.74
C ARG A 12 7.53 8.12 -2.75
N TYR A 13 8.44 8.30 -1.84
CA TYR A 13 9.57 7.42 -1.70
C TYR A 13 9.19 6.11 -1.03
N LEU A 14 7.96 5.83 -0.91
CA LEU A 14 7.49 4.53 -0.48
C LEU A 14 7.85 3.51 -1.54
N GLY A 15 9.12 3.48 -1.87
CA GLY A 15 9.60 2.65 -2.93
C GLY A 15 9.08 3.17 -4.26
N LYS A 16 8.71 2.28 -5.09
CA LYS A 16 8.33 2.56 -6.47
C LYS A 16 6.83 2.78 -6.65
N TYR A 17 6.11 2.94 -5.56
CA TYR A 17 4.65 3.00 -5.65
C TYR A 17 4.16 4.42 -5.60
N LYS A 18 3.13 4.68 -6.37
CA LYS A 18 2.41 5.94 -6.39
C LYS A 18 0.95 5.67 -6.08
N ILE A 19 0.27 6.70 -5.63
CA ILE A 19 -1.17 6.60 -5.40
C ILE A 19 -1.85 6.15 -6.68
N GLY A 20 -2.68 5.14 -6.56
CA GLY A 20 -3.41 4.60 -7.70
C GLY A 20 -2.71 3.46 -8.40
N ASP A 21 -1.44 3.19 -8.09
CA ASP A 21 -0.74 2.07 -8.69
C ASP A 21 -1.46 0.77 -8.37
N ARG A 22 -1.54 -0.10 -9.37
CA ARG A 22 -2.15 -1.40 -9.19
C ARG A 22 -1.13 -2.36 -8.62
N VAL A 23 -1.54 -3.10 -7.61
CA VAL A 23 -0.64 -4.01 -6.90
C VAL A 23 -1.39 -5.27 -6.50
N PHE A 24 -0.62 -6.30 -6.18
CA PHE A 24 -1.18 -7.52 -5.64
C PHE A 24 -0.22 -8.07 -4.58
N GLY A 25 -0.70 -9.01 -3.82
CA GLY A 25 0.11 -9.66 -2.80
C GLY A 25 -0.72 -10.62 -2.00
N ARG A 26 -0.22 -10.95 -0.81
CA ARG A 26 -0.95 -11.80 0.12
C ARG A 26 -0.99 -11.15 1.48
N TRP A 27 -2.14 -11.26 2.10
CA TRP A 27 -2.37 -10.76 3.44
C TRP A 27 -2.95 -11.89 4.26
N ASN A 28 -2.23 -12.31 5.30
CA ASN A 28 -2.59 -13.49 6.08
C ASN A 28 -2.85 -14.69 5.17
N GLN A 29 -2.00 -14.84 4.16
CA GLN A 29 -2.05 -15.91 3.19
C GLN A 29 -3.26 -15.83 2.23
N ILE A 30 -4.00 -14.75 2.29
CA ILE A 30 -5.12 -14.51 1.38
C ILE A 30 -4.62 -13.61 0.25
N PRO A 31 -4.72 -14.04 -1.00
CA PRO A 31 -4.29 -13.18 -2.10
C PRO A 31 -5.21 -11.98 -2.24
N PHE A 32 -4.61 -10.85 -2.58
CA PHE A 32 -5.38 -9.63 -2.80
C PHE A 32 -4.88 -8.90 -4.02
N ILE A 33 -5.73 -8.05 -4.53
CA ILE A 33 -5.42 -7.13 -5.61
C ILE A 33 -6.08 -5.80 -5.29
N GLY A 34 -5.39 -4.72 -5.58
CA GLY A 34 -5.95 -3.41 -5.26
C GLY A 34 -5.09 -2.28 -5.77
N SER A 35 -5.35 -1.11 -5.26
CA SER A 35 -4.65 0.11 -5.66
C SER A 35 -4.05 0.79 -4.44
N VAL A 36 -2.89 1.38 -4.64
CA VAL A 36 -2.21 2.13 -3.58
C VAL A 36 -3.01 3.36 -3.24
N GLY A 37 -3.35 3.51 -1.97
CA GLY A 37 -4.13 4.64 -1.50
C GLY A 37 -3.25 5.80 -1.06
N ASN A 38 -3.89 6.94 -0.87
CA ASN A 38 -3.18 8.17 -0.52
C ASN A 38 -2.84 8.28 0.97
N ASP A 39 -3.27 7.31 1.77
CA ASP A 39 -2.92 7.28 3.19
C ASP A 39 -1.65 6.49 3.46
N SER A 40 -0.94 6.12 2.42
CA SER A 40 0.30 5.38 2.61
C SER A 40 1.27 6.21 3.43
N ILE A 41 1.96 5.55 4.35
CA ILE A 41 2.85 6.23 5.27
C ILE A 41 4.19 5.54 5.34
N VAL A 42 5.19 6.29 5.74
CA VAL A 42 6.51 5.76 6.05
C VAL A 42 6.64 5.69 7.56
N SER A 43 6.98 4.52 8.06
CA SER A 43 7.25 4.34 9.47
C SER A 43 8.74 4.21 9.68
N GLU A 44 9.27 4.98 10.61
CA GLU A 44 10.70 4.93 10.88
C GLU A 44 11.13 3.61 11.48
N ASN A 45 10.25 2.99 12.24
CA ASN A 45 10.60 1.81 13.00
C ASN A 45 10.31 0.50 12.27
N SER A 46 9.31 0.48 11.44
CA SER A 46 8.91 -0.77 10.79
C SER A 46 8.93 -0.68 9.27
N GLY A 47 9.54 0.36 8.75
CA GLY A 47 9.63 0.54 7.32
C GLY A 47 8.35 1.10 6.71
N PRO A 48 8.36 1.28 5.41
CA PRO A 48 7.21 1.89 4.74
C PRO A 48 5.99 0.97 4.78
N ARG A 49 4.85 1.56 5.03
CA ARG A 49 3.56 0.87 4.99
C ARG A 49 2.71 1.49 3.91
N ILE A 50 2.00 0.63 3.22
CA ILE A 50 1.18 1.04 2.09
C ILE A 50 -0.25 0.71 2.40
N THR A 51 -1.13 1.67 2.19
CA THR A 51 -2.56 1.46 2.30
C THR A 51 -3.05 0.99 0.94
N ILE A 52 -3.74 -0.14 0.93
CA ILE A 52 -4.27 -0.73 -0.30
C ILE A 52 -5.78 -0.68 -0.25
N THR A 53 -6.37 -0.08 -1.27
CA THR A 53 -7.82 -0.14 -1.47
C THR A 53 -8.08 -1.39 -2.29
N LEU A 54 -8.77 -2.34 -1.70
CA LEU A 54 -9.01 -3.64 -2.34
C LEU A 54 -10.05 -3.53 -3.44
N ASP A 55 -9.83 -4.27 -4.52
CA ASP A 55 -10.84 -4.39 -5.57
C ASP A 55 -12.05 -5.16 -5.08
N LEU A 56 -11.79 -6.23 -4.34
CA LEU A 56 -12.83 -7.03 -3.73
C LEU A 56 -12.53 -7.13 -2.24
N PRO A 57 -13.53 -6.94 -1.39
CA PRO A 57 -13.29 -7.03 0.04
C PRO A 57 -12.88 -8.43 0.44
N ILE A 58 -12.09 -8.50 1.51
CA ILE A 58 -11.62 -9.77 2.05
C ILE A 58 -12.31 -10.00 3.39
N LYS A 59 -12.90 -11.17 3.54
CA LYS A 59 -13.46 -11.56 4.83
C LYS A 59 -12.41 -12.33 5.61
N PHE A 60 -12.08 -11.81 6.79
CA PHE A 60 -11.06 -12.43 7.62
C PHE A 60 -11.47 -12.29 9.08
N GLN A 61 -11.52 -13.41 9.77
CA GLN A 61 -11.92 -13.47 11.19
C GLN A 61 -13.25 -12.77 11.44
N GLY A 62 -14.22 -13.04 10.57
CA GLY A 62 -15.56 -12.51 10.74
C GLY A 62 -15.72 -11.05 10.35
N ARG A 63 -14.68 -10.43 9.85
CA ARG A 63 -14.73 -9.03 9.45
C ARG A 63 -14.49 -8.88 7.97
N LEU A 64 -15.14 -7.91 7.38
CA LEU A 64 -14.97 -7.58 5.97
C LEU A 64 -14.01 -6.42 5.86
N HIS A 65 -12.93 -6.63 5.14
CA HIS A 65 -11.89 -5.62 4.96
C HIS A 65 -11.94 -5.07 3.54
N HIS A 66 -12.02 -3.76 3.44
CA HIS A 66 -12.00 -3.06 2.15
C HIS A 66 -10.65 -2.40 1.91
N ILE A 67 -9.91 -2.16 2.98
CA ILE A 67 -8.62 -1.48 2.94
C ILE A 67 -7.66 -2.29 3.78
N LEU A 68 -6.47 -2.47 3.25
CA LEU A 68 -5.39 -3.15 3.99
C LEU A 68 -4.25 -2.18 4.21
N ILE A 69 -3.54 -2.37 5.31
CA ILE A 69 -2.27 -1.70 5.54
C ILE A 69 -1.21 -2.79 5.58
N VAL A 70 -0.30 -2.74 4.62
CA VAL A 70 0.70 -3.78 4.45
C VAL A 70 2.08 -3.16 4.38
N GLU A 71 3.09 -3.98 4.60
CA GLU A 71 4.45 -3.53 4.43
C GLU A 71 4.82 -3.52 2.96
N HIS A 72 5.73 -2.64 2.62
CA HIS A 72 6.19 -2.49 1.25
C HIS A 72 6.64 -3.81 0.64
N LYS A 73 7.30 -4.64 1.43
CA LYS A 73 7.84 -5.91 0.94
C LYS A 73 6.78 -6.93 0.57
N ASP A 74 5.56 -6.75 1.06
CA ASP A 74 4.49 -7.72 0.84
C ASP A 74 3.64 -7.42 -0.39
N VAL A 75 4.06 -6.44 -1.16
CA VAL A 75 3.30 -5.95 -2.30
C VAL A 75 4.13 -6.05 -3.56
N THR A 76 3.50 -6.45 -4.64
CA THR A 76 4.15 -6.56 -5.95
C THR A 76 3.39 -5.69 -6.94
N PRO A 77 4.11 -4.90 -7.76
CA PRO A 77 3.44 -4.11 -8.78
C PRO A 77 2.74 -4.99 -9.80
N LEU A 78 1.53 -4.62 -10.13
CA LEU A 78 0.81 -5.29 -11.19
C LEU A 78 1.14 -4.56 -12.49
N LYS A 79 1.96 -5.17 -13.31
CA LYS A 79 2.38 -4.55 -14.54
C LYS A 79 1.29 -4.66 -15.58
N GLN A 80 1.09 -3.57 -16.28
CA GLN A 80 0.15 -3.53 -17.39
C GLN A 80 0.94 -3.47 -18.68
N PHE A 81 0.51 -4.22 -19.63
CA PHE A 81 1.12 -4.28 -20.94
C PHE A 81 0.18 -3.75 -22.00
#